data_7c7067b4fa077986f180b44a381cf653
#
_entry.id   7c7067b4fa077986f180b44a381cf653
#
_cell.length_a   1.000
_cell.length_b   1.000
_cell.length_c   1.000
_cell.angle_alpha   90.00
_cell.angle_beta   90.00
_cell.angle_gamma   90.00
#
_symmetry.space_group_name_H-M   'P 1'
#
loop_
_entity.id
_entity.type
_entity.pdbx_description
1 polymer ?
#
loop_
_entity_poly.entity_id
_entity_poly.type
_entity_poly.pdbx_seq_one_letter_code
_entity_poly.pdbx_strand_id
1 'polypeptide(L)'
;MKELSLAQKAMLNGSVCPYCKNPSTMINTVEGKQVGCEKCGAWMRSDPFGKPMGRLAKPDLLRSMDMVMTEINIFAYRTKRDVQDIYKSLSGELDIPIEHVSPYKMSLPSLLNTMRYIEKYSDNHIRIYDRTMVKKACPRHGAVVIGSNACHGCPEFLFHVTNNTTDTVVCDMDM
;
A
#
# COMPACT_ATOMS: atom_id res chain seq x y z
N MET A 1 -0.28 9.29 24.66
CA MET A 1 -0.57 9.65 23.23
C MET A 1 -1.24 11.02 23.17
N LYS A 2 -0.81 11.90 22.26
CA LYS A 2 -1.39 13.22 22.09
C LYS A 2 -2.61 13.12 21.16
N GLU A 3 -3.76 13.63 21.60
CA GLU A 3 -4.97 13.60 20.80
C GLU A 3 -4.82 14.47 19.53
N LEU A 4 -5.24 13.93 18.39
CA LEU A 4 -5.16 14.63 17.10
C LEU A 4 -6.24 15.71 17.03
N SER A 5 -5.87 16.89 16.53
CA SER A 5 -6.82 17.97 16.22
C SER A 5 -7.79 17.56 15.11
N LEU A 6 -8.94 18.25 15.04
CA LEU A 6 -9.91 18.02 13.95
C LEU A 6 -9.30 18.21 12.56
N ALA A 7 -8.43 19.19 12.40
CA ALA A 7 -7.72 19.43 11.14
C ALA A 7 -6.77 18.26 10.77
N GLN A 8 -6.06 17.69 11.76
CA GLN A 8 -5.23 16.51 11.53
C GLN A 8 -6.07 15.29 11.15
N LYS A 9 -7.18 15.05 11.84
CA LYS A 9 -8.13 13.98 11.50
C LYS A 9 -8.67 14.14 10.08
N ALA A 10 -9.04 15.36 9.65
CA ALA A 10 -9.52 15.65 8.30
C ALA A 10 -8.46 15.40 7.21
N MET A 11 -7.18 15.67 7.50
CA MET A 11 -6.08 15.34 6.57
C MET A 11 -5.81 13.83 6.49
N LEU A 12 -5.89 13.11 7.61
CA LEU A 12 -5.65 11.68 7.64
C LEU A 12 -6.76 10.85 6.98
N ASN A 13 -7.99 11.34 6.99
CA ASN A 13 -9.12 10.70 6.32
C ASN A 13 -9.33 11.15 4.87
N GLY A 14 -8.46 12.04 4.36
CA GLY A 14 -8.48 12.51 2.98
C GLY A 14 -9.53 13.57 2.66
N SER A 15 -10.28 14.09 3.64
CA SER A 15 -11.27 15.14 3.41
C SER A 15 -10.63 16.51 3.11
N VAL A 16 -9.39 16.70 3.54
CA VAL A 16 -8.61 17.91 3.34
C VAL A 16 -7.22 17.56 2.81
N CYS A 17 -6.77 18.31 1.81
CA CYS A 17 -5.44 18.14 1.24
C CYS A 17 -4.34 18.50 2.25
N PRO A 18 -3.40 17.58 2.55
CA PRO A 18 -2.33 17.86 3.52
C PRO A 18 -1.33 18.93 3.04
N TYR A 19 -1.28 19.22 1.74
CA TYR A 19 -0.34 20.15 1.14
C TYR A 19 -0.84 21.61 1.12
N CYS A 20 -2.09 21.86 0.71
CA CYS A 20 -2.63 23.21 0.58
C CYS A 20 -3.83 23.47 1.50
N LYS A 21 -4.26 22.50 2.29
CA LYS A 21 -5.38 22.59 3.23
C LYS A 21 -6.76 22.81 2.59
N ASN A 22 -6.86 22.73 1.27
CA ASN A 22 -8.14 22.81 0.58
C ASN A 22 -8.96 21.52 0.79
N PRO A 23 -10.30 21.60 0.79
CA PRO A 23 -11.14 20.40 0.74
C PRO A 23 -10.81 19.53 -0.48
N SER A 24 -10.96 18.22 -0.32
CA SER A 24 -10.85 17.27 -1.43
C SER A 24 -12.12 17.28 -2.28
N THR A 25 -11.96 16.97 -3.56
CA THR A 25 -13.04 16.85 -4.54
C THR A 25 -12.83 15.60 -5.39
N MET A 26 -13.80 15.24 -6.23
CA MET A 26 -13.59 14.20 -7.25
C MET A 26 -12.76 14.78 -8.38
N ILE A 27 -11.62 14.16 -8.68
CA ILE A 27 -10.72 14.54 -9.77
C ILE A 27 -10.51 13.39 -10.75
N ASN A 28 -10.15 13.71 -11.99
CA ASN A 28 -9.73 12.70 -12.96
C ASN A 28 -8.24 12.40 -12.78
N THR A 29 -7.90 11.14 -12.64
CA THR A 29 -6.52 10.64 -12.55
C THR A 29 -6.29 9.60 -13.66
N VAL A 30 -5.06 9.12 -13.77
CA VAL A 30 -4.73 8.01 -14.68
C VAL A 30 -5.46 6.70 -14.30
N GLU A 31 -5.86 6.59 -13.04
CA GLU A 31 -6.64 5.46 -12.49
C GLU A 31 -8.18 5.69 -12.56
N GLY A 32 -8.62 6.72 -13.28
CA GLY A 32 -10.01 7.12 -13.34
C GLY A 32 -10.40 8.21 -12.33
N LYS A 33 -11.70 8.30 -12.00
CA LYS A 33 -12.19 9.27 -11.02
C LYS A 33 -11.83 8.87 -9.60
N GLN A 34 -11.10 9.74 -8.89
CA GLN A 34 -10.64 9.53 -7.52
C GLN A 34 -10.89 10.75 -6.65
N VAL A 35 -10.87 10.57 -5.32
CA VAL A 35 -10.88 11.71 -4.40
C VAL A 35 -9.51 12.36 -4.37
N GLY A 36 -9.44 13.66 -4.60
CA GLY A 36 -8.17 14.35 -4.70
C GLY A 36 -8.25 15.87 -4.54
N CYS A 37 -7.13 16.51 -4.81
CA CYS A 37 -6.97 17.96 -4.79
C CYS A 37 -6.52 18.45 -6.17
N GLU A 38 -7.39 19.16 -6.88
CA GLU A 38 -7.07 19.71 -8.21
C GLU A 38 -5.82 20.61 -8.20
N LYS A 39 -5.66 21.41 -7.15
CA LYS A 39 -4.53 22.35 -7.03
C LYS A 39 -3.19 21.65 -6.87
N CYS A 40 -3.14 20.53 -6.14
CA CYS A 40 -1.89 19.85 -5.77
C CYS A 40 -1.64 18.58 -6.56
N GLY A 41 -2.64 18.04 -7.28
CA GLY A 41 -2.56 16.75 -7.94
C GLY A 41 -2.43 15.57 -6.96
N ALA A 42 -2.64 15.80 -5.66
CA ALA A 42 -2.63 14.73 -4.66
C ALA A 42 -3.99 14.03 -4.66
N TRP A 43 -3.99 12.70 -4.57
CA TRP A 43 -5.23 11.91 -4.61
C TRP A 43 -5.12 10.64 -3.75
N MET A 44 -6.25 9.98 -3.55
CA MET A 44 -6.34 8.68 -2.89
C MET A 44 -7.51 7.90 -3.51
N ARG A 45 -7.34 6.59 -3.64
CA ARG A 45 -8.43 5.70 -4.03
C ARG A 45 -9.60 5.84 -3.07
N SER A 46 -10.80 5.81 -3.60
CA SER A 46 -12.03 5.83 -2.81
C SER A 46 -12.61 4.43 -2.63
N ASP A 47 -13.33 4.24 -1.54
CA ASP A 47 -14.18 3.09 -1.35
C ASP A 47 -15.41 3.13 -2.30
N PRO A 48 -16.24 2.09 -2.36
CA PRO A 48 -17.46 2.08 -3.19
C PRO A 48 -18.45 3.20 -2.89
N PHE A 49 -18.35 3.86 -1.72
CA PHE A 49 -19.20 4.98 -1.31
C PHE A 49 -18.57 6.35 -1.63
N GLY A 50 -17.42 6.37 -2.32
CA GLY A 50 -16.72 7.59 -2.70
C GLY A 50 -15.91 8.23 -1.56
N LYS A 51 -15.71 7.53 -0.45
CA LYS A 51 -14.87 8.01 0.66
C LYS A 51 -13.40 7.63 0.43
N PRO A 52 -12.43 8.55 0.61
CA PRO A 52 -11.02 8.22 0.45
C PRO A 52 -10.56 7.20 1.48
N MET A 53 -9.77 6.22 1.05
CA MET A 53 -9.24 5.15 1.89
C MET A 53 -8.15 5.61 2.86
N GLY A 54 -7.69 6.86 2.74
CA GLY A 54 -6.65 7.43 3.59
C GLY A 54 -6.39 8.90 3.25
N ARG A 55 -5.22 9.38 3.63
CA ARG A 55 -4.78 10.75 3.33
C ARG A 55 -4.47 10.92 1.84
N LEU A 56 -4.77 12.09 1.29
CA LEU A 56 -4.34 12.40 -0.08
C LEU A 56 -2.82 12.45 -0.16
N ALA A 57 -2.26 11.85 -1.19
CA ALA A 57 -0.83 11.80 -1.42
C ALA A 57 -0.49 12.10 -2.89
N LYS A 58 0.70 12.64 -3.11
CA LYS A 58 1.28 12.77 -4.45
C LYS A 58 1.73 11.40 -4.96
N PRO A 59 1.88 11.18 -6.28
CA PRO A 59 2.17 9.88 -6.86
C PRO A 59 3.35 9.13 -6.22
N ASP A 60 4.45 9.81 -5.90
CA ASP A 60 5.62 9.17 -5.30
C ASP A 60 5.33 8.63 -3.88
N LEU A 61 4.58 9.39 -3.08
CA LEU A 61 4.17 8.94 -1.75
C LEU A 61 3.13 7.82 -1.85
N LEU A 62 2.21 7.88 -2.82
CA LEU A 62 1.26 6.79 -3.08
C LEU A 62 1.99 5.49 -3.40
N ARG A 63 2.99 5.52 -4.28
CA ARG A 63 3.84 4.36 -4.56
C ARG A 63 4.47 3.78 -3.30
N SER A 64 5.04 4.65 -2.45
CA SER A 64 5.63 4.22 -1.18
C SER A 64 4.60 3.57 -0.25
N MET A 65 3.39 4.12 -0.19
CA MET A 65 2.28 3.55 0.59
C MET A 65 1.88 2.17 0.06
N ASP A 66 1.76 2.02 -1.26
CA ASP A 66 1.42 0.76 -1.91
C ASP A 66 2.50 -0.31 -1.70
N MET A 67 3.78 0.07 -1.81
CA MET A 67 4.91 -0.82 -1.51
C MET A 67 4.84 -1.33 -0.06
N VAL A 68 4.66 -0.43 0.91
CA VAL A 68 4.58 -0.82 2.33
C VAL A 68 3.35 -1.69 2.59
N MET A 69 2.21 -1.43 1.94
CA MET A 69 1.03 -2.28 2.04
C MET A 69 1.31 -3.70 1.51
N THR A 70 2.00 -3.81 0.38
CA THR A 70 2.42 -5.08 -0.20
C THR A 70 3.33 -5.84 0.77
N GLU A 71 4.35 -5.18 1.32
CA GLU A 71 5.28 -5.79 2.27
C GLU A 71 4.58 -6.25 3.57
N ILE A 72 3.60 -5.50 4.07
CA ILE A 72 2.78 -5.94 5.23
C ILE A 72 2.02 -7.23 4.90
N ASN A 73 1.42 -7.32 3.69
CA ASN A 73 0.70 -8.53 3.28
C ASN A 73 1.64 -9.74 3.14
N ILE A 74 2.84 -9.53 2.57
CA ILE A 74 3.87 -10.56 2.47
C ILE A 74 4.29 -11.00 3.87
N PHE A 75 4.55 -10.06 4.76
CA PHE A 75 4.93 -10.35 6.15
C PHE A 75 3.83 -11.10 6.90
N ALA A 76 2.56 -10.73 6.69
CA ALA A 76 1.40 -11.45 7.24
C ALA A 76 1.38 -12.91 6.77
N TYR A 77 1.53 -13.12 5.47
CA TYR A 77 1.57 -14.45 4.87
C TYR A 77 2.70 -15.31 5.46
N ARG A 78 3.92 -14.79 5.50
CA ARG A 78 5.12 -15.49 6.00
C ARG A 78 5.00 -15.89 7.47
N THR A 79 4.56 -14.93 8.28
CA THR A 79 4.46 -15.13 9.73
C THR A 79 3.17 -15.85 10.14
N LYS A 80 2.29 -16.17 9.17
CA LYS A 80 0.95 -16.71 9.39
C LYS A 80 0.14 -15.90 10.41
N ARG A 81 0.37 -14.59 10.42
CA ARG A 81 -0.31 -13.63 11.30
C ARG A 81 -1.41 -12.89 10.55
N ASP A 82 -2.48 -12.55 11.26
CA ASP A 82 -3.46 -11.61 10.72
C ASP A 82 -2.86 -10.20 10.56
N VAL A 83 -3.26 -9.49 9.51
CA VAL A 83 -2.80 -8.12 9.23
C VAL A 83 -3.14 -7.18 10.39
N GLN A 84 -4.27 -7.40 11.08
CA GLN A 84 -4.67 -6.61 12.24
C GLN A 84 -3.72 -6.80 13.42
N ASP A 85 -3.16 -8.00 13.61
CA ASP A 85 -2.18 -8.25 14.65
C ASP A 85 -0.82 -7.62 14.33
N ILE A 86 -0.47 -7.54 13.05
CA ILE A 86 0.69 -6.77 12.59
C ILE A 86 0.46 -5.29 12.87
N TYR A 87 -0.71 -4.75 12.56
CA TYR A 87 -1.05 -3.35 12.87
C TYR A 87 -1.00 -3.04 14.37
N LYS A 88 -1.45 -3.96 15.23
CA LYS A 88 -1.29 -3.81 16.70
C LYS A 88 0.19 -3.73 17.12
N SER A 89 1.02 -4.61 16.55
CA SER A 89 2.46 -4.60 16.82
C SER A 89 3.12 -3.30 16.33
N LEU A 90 2.80 -2.86 15.12
CA LEU A 90 3.29 -1.60 14.56
C LEU A 90 2.79 -0.38 15.34
N SER A 91 1.57 -0.41 15.87
CA SER A 91 1.03 0.64 16.76
C SER A 91 1.92 0.85 17.96
N GLY A 92 2.34 -0.23 18.62
CA GLY A 92 3.28 -0.16 19.76
C GLY A 92 4.68 0.30 19.38
N GLU A 93 5.22 -0.23 18.27
CA GLU A 93 6.59 0.10 17.84
C GLU A 93 6.73 1.56 17.36
N LEU A 94 5.70 2.09 16.69
CA LEU A 94 5.72 3.43 16.11
C LEU A 94 5.12 4.51 17.02
N ASP A 95 4.57 4.13 18.18
CA ASP A 95 3.78 5.02 19.07
C ASP A 95 2.67 5.77 18.31
N ILE A 96 1.96 5.05 17.43
CA ILE A 96 0.85 5.57 16.62
C ILE A 96 -0.45 4.88 17.04
N PRO A 97 -1.56 5.61 17.27
CA PRO A 97 -2.87 4.99 17.53
C PRO A 97 -3.25 3.98 16.46
N ILE A 98 -3.80 2.83 16.87
CA ILE A 98 -4.11 1.70 15.97
C ILE A 98 -4.99 2.11 14.77
N GLU A 99 -5.92 3.03 14.96
CA GLU A 99 -6.79 3.56 13.92
C GLU A 99 -6.05 4.37 12.83
N HIS A 100 -4.78 4.71 13.08
CA HIS A 100 -3.90 5.43 12.16
C HIS A 100 -2.76 4.57 11.61
N VAL A 101 -2.66 3.32 12.06
CA VAL A 101 -1.67 2.35 11.58
C VAL A 101 -2.17 1.72 10.29
N SER A 102 -2.16 2.52 9.23
CA SER A 102 -2.38 2.05 7.86
C SER A 102 -1.40 2.77 6.96
N PRO A 103 -0.73 2.11 6.01
CA PRO A 103 0.16 2.77 5.06
C PRO A 103 -0.48 4.00 4.42
N TYR A 104 -1.78 3.95 4.10
CA TYR A 104 -2.52 5.05 3.50
C TYR A 104 -2.80 6.25 4.44
N LYS A 105 -2.50 6.13 5.72
CA LYS A 105 -2.61 7.20 6.72
C LYS A 105 -1.25 7.66 7.25
N MET A 106 -0.20 6.87 7.04
CA MET A 106 1.14 7.12 7.56
C MET A 106 1.85 8.28 6.87
N SER A 107 2.79 8.89 7.58
CA SER A 107 3.78 9.82 7.03
C SER A 107 4.93 9.02 6.39
N LEU A 108 5.74 9.67 5.55
CA LEU A 108 6.92 9.02 4.96
C LEU A 108 7.89 8.46 6.03
N PRO A 109 8.23 9.17 7.12
CA PRO A 109 9.04 8.59 8.20
C PRO A 109 8.41 7.34 8.83
N SER A 110 7.08 7.34 9.04
CA SER A 110 6.38 6.17 9.59
C SER A 110 6.40 4.98 8.63
N LEU A 111 6.27 5.21 7.31
CA LEU A 111 6.40 4.18 6.29
C LEU A 111 7.81 3.57 6.30
N LEU A 112 8.85 4.39 6.37
CA LEU A 112 10.23 3.92 6.46
C LEU A 112 10.49 3.09 7.72
N ASN A 113 9.96 3.50 8.86
CA ASN A 113 10.07 2.73 10.09
C ASN A 113 9.29 1.41 10.02
N THR A 114 8.13 1.40 9.35
CA THR A 114 7.38 0.16 9.08
C THR A 114 8.21 -0.81 8.23
N MET A 115 8.87 -0.33 7.19
CA MET A 115 9.75 -1.17 6.37
C MET A 115 10.91 -1.76 7.18
N ARG A 116 11.57 -0.95 8.02
CA ARG A 116 12.63 -1.44 8.91
C ARG A 116 12.13 -2.49 9.91
N TYR A 117 10.91 -2.31 10.44
CA TYR A 117 10.28 -3.31 11.30
C TYR A 117 10.08 -4.63 10.55
N ILE A 118 9.53 -4.58 9.33
CA ILE A 118 9.31 -5.76 8.50
C ILE A 118 10.65 -6.44 8.15
N GLU A 119 11.63 -5.69 7.66
CA GLU A 119 12.97 -6.21 7.32
C GLU A 119 13.63 -6.95 8.49
N LYS A 120 13.49 -6.42 9.71
CA LYS A 120 14.03 -7.03 10.93
C LYS A 120 13.50 -8.43 11.20
N TYR A 121 12.27 -8.73 10.74
CA TYR A 121 11.56 -9.98 11.04
C TYR A 121 11.24 -10.82 9.78
N SER A 122 11.77 -10.44 8.61
CA SER A 122 11.52 -11.13 7.34
C SER A 122 12.71 -11.98 6.89
N ASP A 123 12.42 -13.21 6.46
CA ASP A 123 13.34 -14.03 5.66
C ASP A 123 13.20 -13.70 4.17
N ASN A 124 14.31 -13.75 3.41
CA ASN A 124 14.42 -13.11 2.08
C ASN A 124 13.98 -13.96 0.87
N HIS A 125 13.01 -14.86 1.03
CA HIS A 125 12.68 -15.84 -0.02
C HIS A 125 11.58 -15.44 -1.02
N ILE A 126 10.79 -14.38 -0.71
CA ILE A 126 9.66 -13.97 -1.55
C ILE A 126 10.08 -12.99 -2.64
N ARG A 127 9.61 -13.22 -3.86
CA ARG A 127 9.79 -12.34 -5.02
C ARG A 127 8.50 -11.60 -5.34
N ILE A 128 8.64 -10.29 -5.62
CA ILE A 128 7.54 -9.40 -6.01
C ILE A 128 7.73 -8.99 -7.46
N TYR A 129 6.69 -9.15 -8.26
CA TYR A 129 6.68 -8.76 -9.66
C TYR A 129 5.57 -7.74 -9.92
N ASP A 130 5.95 -6.58 -10.44
CA ASP A 130 5.01 -5.56 -10.91
C ASP A 130 4.43 -5.99 -12.27
N ARG A 131 3.10 -6.06 -12.37
CA ARG A 131 2.38 -6.43 -13.59
C ARG A 131 2.50 -5.41 -14.72
N THR A 132 2.81 -4.15 -14.40
CA THR A 132 3.01 -3.12 -15.42
C THR A 132 4.24 -3.39 -16.30
N MET A 133 5.11 -4.29 -15.89
CA MET A 133 6.25 -4.73 -16.69
C MET A 133 5.87 -5.91 -17.60
N VAL A 134 5.53 -5.57 -18.80
CA VAL A 134 4.90 -6.40 -19.86
C VAL A 134 5.68 -7.63 -20.34
N LYS A 135 6.80 -7.99 -19.85
CA LYS A 135 7.49 -9.29 -20.07
C LYS A 135 8.70 -9.35 -19.14
N LYS A 136 8.57 -9.96 -17.99
CA LYS A 136 9.77 -10.37 -17.23
C LYS A 136 10.01 -11.86 -17.42
N ALA A 137 11.27 -12.24 -17.42
CA ALA A 137 11.62 -13.65 -17.31
C ALA A 137 11.26 -14.12 -15.90
N CYS A 138 10.16 -14.86 -15.79
CA CYS A 138 9.84 -15.64 -14.61
C CYS A 138 10.89 -16.77 -14.52
N PRO A 139 11.56 -17.01 -13.39
CA PRO A 139 12.53 -18.07 -13.27
C PRO A 139 11.99 -19.46 -13.62
N ARG A 140 10.69 -19.71 -13.38
CA ARG A 140 10.04 -20.99 -13.65
C ARG A 140 9.47 -21.08 -15.07
N HIS A 141 8.89 -20.03 -15.58
CA HIS A 141 8.15 -20.05 -16.86
C HIS A 141 8.81 -19.24 -17.99
N GLY A 142 9.99 -18.66 -17.74
CA GLY A 142 10.67 -17.81 -18.73
C GLY A 142 9.91 -16.51 -19.04
N ALA A 143 9.84 -16.13 -20.31
CA ALA A 143 9.17 -14.90 -20.72
C ALA A 143 7.65 -15.05 -20.71
N VAL A 144 7.01 -14.68 -19.60
CA VAL A 144 5.55 -14.72 -19.40
C VAL A 144 5.00 -13.34 -19.06
N VAL A 145 3.72 -13.11 -19.37
CA VAL A 145 2.98 -11.96 -18.84
C VAL A 145 2.67 -12.24 -17.36
N ILE A 146 3.28 -11.48 -16.46
CA ILE A 146 3.08 -11.65 -15.03
C ILE A 146 1.59 -11.45 -14.67
N GLY A 147 1.05 -12.35 -13.84
CA GLY A 147 -0.37 -12.38 -13.48
C GLY A 147 -1.29 -12.96 -14.56
N SER A 148 -0.75 -13.57 -15.64
CA SER A 148 -1.51 -14.35 -16.59
C SER A 148 -1.95 -15.70 -16.03
N ASN A 149 -2.72 -16.48 -16.82
CA ASN A 149 -3.13 -17.83 -16.44
C ASN A 149 -1.94 -18.75 -16.10
N ALA A 150 -0.75 -18.50 -16.69
CA ALA A 150 0.48 -19.22 -16.35
C ALA A 150 0.89 -19.00 -14.87
N CYS A 151 0.70 -17.78 -14.36
CA CYS A 151 0.95 -17.48 -12.94
C CYS A 151 -0.10 -18.14 -12.03
N HIS A 152 -1.38 -18.03 -12.37
CA HIS A 152 -2.46 -18.62 -11.56
C HIS A 152 -2.39 -20.14 -11.43
N GLY A 153 -1.79 -20.82 -12.40
CA GLY A 153 -1.52 -22.28 -12.34
C GLY A 153 -0.16 -22.64 -11.74
N CYS A 154 0.64 -21.67 -11.35
CA CYS A 154 1.98 -21.90 -10.82
C CYS A 154 1.93 -22.25 -9.33
N PRO A 155 2.61 -23.32 -8.87
CA PRO A 155 2.65 -23.67 -7.44
C PRO A 155 3.35 -22.62 -6.57
N GLU A 156 4.21 -21.81 -7.16
CA GLU A 156 4.92 -20.72 -6.47
C GLU A 156 4.13 -19.41 -6.40
N PHE A 157 2.98 -19.33 -7.09
CA PHE A 157 2.10 -18.18 -7.01
C PHE A 157 1.40 -18.13 -5.66
N LEU A 158 1.59 -17.05 -4.90
CA LEU A 158 0.96 -16.87 -3.60
C LEU A 158 -0.33 -16.06 -3.72
N PHE A 159 -0.22 -14.83 -4.17
CA PHE A 159 -1.36 -13.94 -4.31
C PHE A 159 -1.06 -12.76 -5.24
N HIS A 160 -2.12 -12.05 -5.57
CA HIS A 160 -2.11 -10.84 -6.37
C HIS A 160 -2.58 -9.67 -5.52
N VAL A 161 -1.85 -8.55 -5.58
CA VAL A 161 -2.16 -7.32 -4.85
C VAL A 161 -2.36 -6.20 -5.84
N THR A 162 -3.54 -5.59 -5.80
CA THR A 162 -3.85 -4.35 -6.54
C THR A 162 -3.98 -3.20 -5.56
N ASN A 163 -3.10 -2.23 -5.67
CA ASN A 163 -3.07 -1.02 -4.85
C ASN A 163 -3.40 0.23 -5.68
N ASN A 164 -3.18 1.44 -5.12
CA ASN A 164 -3.50 2.69 -5.82
C ASN A 164 -2.68 2.90 -7.09
N THR A 165 -1.40 2.50 -7.09
CA THR A 165 -0.46 2.76 -8.19
C THR A 165 0.22 1.51 -8.70
N THR A 166 0.04 0.36 -8.04
CA THR A 166 0.71 -0.90 -8.36
C THR A 166 -0.28 -2.04 -8.53
N ASP A 167 0.05 -2.94 -9.43
CA ASP A 167 -0.62 -4.20 -9.65
C ASP A 167 0.45 -5.29 -9.62
N THR A 168 0.53 -6.02 -8.51
CA THR A 168 1.70 -6.81 -8.13
C THR A 168 1.35 -8.28 -7.93
N VAL A 169 2.19 -9.15 -8.47
CA VAL A 169 2.13 -10.61 -8.21
C VAL A 169 3.24 -10.99 -7.25
N VAL A 170 2.90 -11.78 -6.25
CA VAL A 170 3.81 -12.25 -5.22
C VAL A 170 3.98 -13.77 -5.35
N CYS A 171 5.22 -14.22 -5.42
CA CYS A 171 5.59 -15.62 -5.57
C CYS A 171 6.59 -16.05 -4.49
N ASP A 172 6.44 -17.29 -4.01
CA ASP A 172 7.44 -17.97 -3.18
C ASP A 172 8.39 -18.73 -4.09
N MET A 173 9.68 -18.45 -4.01
CA MET A 173 10.69 -19.01 -4.92
C MET A 173 11.54 -20.11 -4.30
N ASP A 174 11.19 -20.54 -3.09
CA ASP A 174 11.97 -21.53 -2.33
C ASP A 174 11.34 -22.95 -2.31
N MET A 175 10.39 -23.19 -3.18
CA MET A 175 9.86 -24.55 -3.35
C MET A 175 10.61 -25.35 -4.41
#